data_e41f9452105065cbf7b210f6a0e2d41e
#
_entry.id   e41f9452105065cbf7b210f6a0e2d41e
#
_cell.length_a   1.000
_cell.length_b   1.000
_cell.length_c   1.000
_cell.angle_alpha   90.00
_cell.angle_beta   90.00
_cell.angle_gamma   90.00
#
_symmetry.space_group_name_H-M   'P 1'
#
loop_
_entity.id
_entity.type
_entity.pdbx_description
1 polymer ?
#
loop_
_entity_poly.entity_id
_entity_poly.type
_entity_poly.pdbx_seq_one_letter_code
_entity_poly.pdbx_strand_id
1 'polypeptide(L)' 'MKYIDKIDKFLFGQMSSEEESLFIQECKQNSELKEEAAMTALLVKALKTK' A
#
# COMPACT_ATOMS: atom_id res chain seq x y z
N MET A 1 10.90 -1.16 6.61
CA MET A 1 10.17 -0.80 5.38
C MET A 1 10.07 0.71 5.27
N LYS A 2 10.47 1.24 4.13
CA LYS A 2 10.51 2.70 3.94
C LYS A 2 9.14 3.32 3.75
N TYR A 3 8.21 2.56 3.23
CA TYR A 3 6.94 3.10 2.76
C TYR A 3 5.75 2.65 3.58
N ILE A 4 6.01 2.15 4.79
CA ILE A 4 4.96 1.52 5.58
C ILE A 4 3.82 2.49 5.91
N ASP A 5 4.13 3.73 6.24
CA ASP A 5 3.09 4.71 6.58
C ASP A 5 2.17 4.98 5.39
N LYS A 6 2.77 5.14 4.22
CA LYS A 6 2.03 5.39 2.99
C LYS A 6 1.16 4.19 2.62
N ILE A 7 1.74 3.00 2.73
CA ILE A 7 1.04 1.75 2.40
C ILE A 7 -0.12 1.54 3.36
N ASP A 8 0.08 1.78 4.64
CA ASP A 8 -0.98 1.64 5.62
C ASP A 8 -2.15 2.56 5.31
N LYS A 9 -1.88 3.81 4.98
CA LYS A 9 -2.95 4.73 4.62
C LYS A 9 -3.75 4.25 3.43
N PHE A 10 -3.05 3.71 2.44
CA PHE A 10 -3.72 3.19 1.26
C PHE A 10 -4.61 1.99 1.61
N LEU A 11 -4.06 1.06 2.37
CA LEU A 11 -4.78 -0.18 2.70
C LEU A 11 -5.98 0.05 3.61
N PHE A 12 -5.90 1.04 4.48
CA PHE A 12 -7.00 1.32 5.41
C PHE A 12 -7.96 2.41 4.92
N GLY A 13 -7.82 2.79 3.64
CA GLY A 13 -8.75 3.74 3.05
C GLY A 13 -8.63 5.15 3.57
N GLN A 14 -7.44 5.54 4.00
CA GLN A 14 -7.22 6.86 4.57
C GLN A 14 -6.67 7.86 3.56
N MET A 15 -6.52 7.44 2.30
CA MET A 15 -6.06 8.31 1.24
C MET A 15 -7.24 8.89 0.47
N SER A 16 -7.09 10.15 0.03
CA SER A 16 -8.04 10.74 -0.89
C SER A 16 -7.89 10.11 -2.27
N SER A 17 -8.85 10.39 -3.16
CA SER A 17 -8.80 9.87 -4.53
C SER A 17 -7.52 10.28 -5.24
N GLU A 18 -7.10 11.54 -5.05
CA GLU A 18 -5.88 12.02 -5.67
C GLU A 18 -4.65 11.29 -5.13
N GLU A 19 -4.61 11.11 -3.82
CA GLU A 19 -3.50 10.41 -3.19
C GLU A 19 -3.43 8.97 -3.65
N GLU A 20 -4.57 8.31 -3.77
CA GLU A 20 -4.60 6.93 -4.25
C GLU A 20 -4.07 6.83 -5.68
N SER A 21 -4.47 7.74 -6.53
CA SER A 21 -3.99 7.74 -7.91
C SER A 21 -2.49 7.92 -7.97
N LEU A 22 -1.95 8.85 -7.19
CA LEU A 22 -0.52 9.07 -7.12
C LEU A 22 0.21 7.85 -6.58
N PHE A 23 -0.36 7.21 -5.56
CA PHE A 23 0.24 6.02 -4.98
C PHE A 23 0.33 4.90 -6.01
N ILE A 24 -0.73 4.69 -6.76
CA ILE A 24 -0.76 3.65 -7.80
C ILE A 24 0.28 3.94 -8.88
N GLN A 25 0.41 5.20 -9.28
CA GLN A 25 1.43 5.57 -10.26
C GLN A 25 2.83 5.33 -9.73
N GLU A 26 3.06 5.66 -8.46
CA GLU A 26 4.37 5.39 -7.86
C GLU A 26 4.67 3.91 -7.84
N CYS A 27 3.68 3.08 -7.57
CA CYS A 27 3.87 1.62 -7.56
C CYS A 27 4.29 1.11 -8.93
N LYS A 28 3.78 1.72 -9.99
CA LYS A 28 4.14 1.30 -11.34
C LYS A 28 5.58 1.67 -11.69
N GLN A 29 6.10 2.74 -11.09
CA GLN A 29 7.44 3.23 -11.40
C GLN A 29 8.48 2.77 -10.39
N ASN A 30 8.05 2.31 -9.23
CA ASN A 30 8.95 1.93 -8.15
C ASN A 30 8.63 0.50 -7.72
N SER A 31 9.44 -0.44 -8.19
CA SER A 31 9.20 -1.85 -7.88
C SER A 31 9.37 -2.15 -6.39
N GLU A 32 10.23 -1.42 -5.71
CA GLU A 32 10.42 -1.61 -4.27
C GLU A 32 9.13 -1.26 -3.52
N LEU A 33 8.51 -0.14 -3.87
CA LEU A 33 7.25 0.26 -3.26
C LEU A 33 6.16 -0.77 -3.56
N LYS A 34 6.11 -1.24 -4.80
CA LYS A 34 5.13 -2.25 -5.20
C LYS A 34 5.29 -3.53 -4.38
N GLU A 35 6.52 -3.98 -4.19
CA GLU A 35 6.78 -5.19 -3.42
C GLU A 35 6.38 -5.01 -1.96
N GLU A 36 6.74 -3.89 -1.36
CA GLU A 36 6.40 -3.64 0.03
C GLU A 36 4.89 -3.56 0.20
N ALA A 37 4.20 -2.94 -0.74
CA ALA A 37 2.75 -2.84 -0.68
C ALA A 37 2.11 -4.22 -0.78
N ALA A 38 2.62 -5.07 -1.66
CA ALA A 38 2.10 -6.42 -1.81
C ALA A 38 2.29 -7.24 -0.55
N MET A 39 3.48 -7.17 0.04
CA MET A 39 3.77 -7.90 1.28
C MET A 39 2.89 -7.41 2.43
N THR A 40 2.74 -6.10 2.55
CA THR A 40 1.92 -5.54 3.62
C THR A 40 0.45 -5.91 3.43
N ALA A 41 -0.02 -5.90 2.19
CA ALA A 41 -1.40 -6.30 1.91
C ALA A 41 -1.66 -7.74 2.30
N LEU A 42 -0.70 -8.62 2.05
CA LEU A 42 -0.83 -10.02 2.46
C LEU A 42 -0.91 -10.16 3.96
N LEU A 43 -0.08 -9.41 4.68
CA LEU A 43 -0.09 -9.46 6.13
C LEU A 43 -1.42 -8.97 6.70
N VAL A 44 -1.92 -7.87 6.17
CA VAL A 44 -3.20 -7.32 6.63
C VAL A 44 -4.34 -8.30 6.33
N LYS A 45 -4.31 -8.89 5.15
CA LYS A 45 -5.33 -9.86 4.76
C LYS A 45 -5.30 -11.07 5.67
N ALA A 46 -4.12 -11.55 6.01
CA ALA A 46 -3.97 -12.69 6.91
C ALA A 46 -4.52 -12.39 8.30
N LEU A 47 -4.31 -11.17 8.78
CA LEU A 47 -4.80 -10.77 10.08
C LEU A 47 -6.30 -10.66 10.13
N LYS A 48 -6.94 -10.33 9.02
CA LYS A 48 -8.39 -10.20 8.95
C LYS A 48 -9.10 -11.51 8.72
N THR A 49 -8.40 -12.49 8.22
CA THR A 49 -8.98 -13.80 7.92
C THR A 49 -9.04 -14.63 9.21
N LYS A 50 -10.17 -15.19 9.45
CA LYS A 50 -10.34 -16.08 10.61
C LYS A 50 -10.68 -17.47 10.15
#